data_37b3dcd0647d228c187377d84ed07983
#
_entry.id   37b3dcd0647d228c187377d84ed07983
#
_cell.length_a   1.000
_cell.length_b   1.000
_cell.length_c   1.000
_cell.angle_alpha   90.00
_cell.angle_beta   90.00
_cell.angle_gamma   90.00
#
_symmetry.space_group_name_H-M   'P 1'
#
loop_
_entity.id
_entity.type
_entity.pdbx_description
1 polymer ?
#
loop_
_entity_poly.entity_id
_entity_poly.type
_entity_poly.pdbx_seq_one_letter_code
_entity_poly.pdbx_strand_id
1 'polypeptide(L)'
;YLYDTQKRDTIWLTDVPVRDAVMSPNGKYIVYAKADNNLYIYKVDFKTEVAITTDSNTEIFNGISDWLYEEEFGTTCLFAFSPDNKQLAFVRLNETDVPTFQWQTFLGGESGNMKSENGLYPTLHSLRYPKAGEQNASASVCVYDIHYKTIRTMQLPEDMNGYVPRIRWTQLSQPTKKDEQPTSDLVILHLNRDQNRMDVLKGNPKSTVCHPFYTEQSKKYFVNYDLFDQWQWLSDNRVVVVSEKGGYTQAYLYSSQGIEQRLLTSEERDITQVYGWDEKTNTFYYQAAPTPMTRHAYALHVKKNQTTQLTQGEGTHELRFSGDMSRYIDCYHSTTVPHTYTLYKV
;
A
#
# COMPACT_ATOMS: atom_id res chain seq x y z
N TYR A 1 9.60 19.48 4.76
CA TYR A 1 10.64 19.60 5.83
C TYR A 1 10.72 18.31 6.64
N LEU A 2 11.86 18.09 7.32
CA LEU A 2 12.10 17.03 8.27
C LEU A 2 12.25 17.65 9.67
N TYR A 3 11.49 17.13 10.64
CA TYR A 3 11.58 17.57 12.03
C TYR A 3 12.38 16.57 12.87
N ASP A 4 13.48 17.02 13.47
CA ASP A 4 14.27 16.25 14.43
C ASP A 4 13.65 16.40 15.83
N THR A 5 12.99 15.34 16.31
CA THR A 5 12.30 15.36 17.60
C THR A 5 13.25 15.46 18.81
N GLN A 6 14.51 15.05 18.67
CA GLN A 6 15.50 15.13 19.74
C GLN A 6 16.10 16.54 19.85
N LYS A 7 16.49 17.11 18.71
CA LYS A 7 17.05 18.48 18.65
C LYS A 7 15.97 19.55 18.64
N ARG A 8 14.70 19.16 18.39
CA ARG A 8 13.56 20.07 18.19
C ARG A 8 13.84 21.11 17.11
N ASP A 9 14.43 20.64 16.01
CA ASP A 9 14.86 21.46 14.89
C ASP A 9 14.21 20.99 13.59
N THR A 10 14.04 21.91 12.64
CA THR A 10 13.44 21.66 11.35
C THR A 10 14.47 21.82 10.25
N ILE A 11 14.63 20.78 9.45
CA ILE A 11 15.48 20.77 8.25
C ILE A 11 14.58 20.97 7.03
N TRP A 12 14.83 22.03 6.28
CA TRP A 12 14.16 22.26 5.00
C TRP A 12 14.75 21.34 3.95
N LEU A 13 13.93 20.57 3.25
CA LEU A 13 14.39 19.54 2.30
C LEU A 13 14.41 20.05 0.86
N THR A 14 13.43 20.87 0.48
CA THR A 14 13.25 21.34 -0.90
C THR A 14 12.40 22.61 -0.92
N ASP A 15 12.65 23.49 -1.89
CA ASP A 15 11.92 24.75 -2.09
C ASP A 15 10.72 24.61 -3.03
N VAL A 16 10.50 23.41 -3.58
CA VAL A 16 9.38 23.12 -4.49
C VAL A 16 8.39 22.15 -3.83
N PRO A 17 7.10 22.22 -4.18
CA PRO A 17 6.11 21.25 -3.73
C PRO A 17 6.49 19.82 -4.15
N VAL A 18 6.27 18.88 -3.26
CA VAL A 18 6.51 17.45 -3.47
C VAL A 18 5.27 16.62 -3.15
N ARG A 19 5.18 15.44 -3.74
CA ARG A 19 4.13 14.45 -3.50
C ARG A 19 4.74 13.22 -2.82
N ASP A 20 3.96 12.62 -1.91
CA ASP A 20 4.19 11.29 -1.34
C ASP A 20 5.57 11.08 -0.71
N ALA A 21 6.01 12.01 0.14
CA ALA A 21 7.29 11.91 0.81
C ALA A 21 7.34 10.74 1.79
N VAL A 22 8.22 9.75 1.54
CA VAL A 22 8.42 8.54 2.36
C VAL A 22 9.85 8.47 2.85
N MET A 23 10.02 8.28 4.15
CA MET A 23 11.32 8.05 4.78
C MET A 23 11.70 6.57 4.73
N SER A 24 12.98 6.28 4.48
CA SER A 24 13.52 4.93 4.57
C SER A 24 13.46 4.40 6.02
N PRO A 25 13.34 3.08 6.24
CA PRO A 25 13.28 2.49 7.58
C PRO A 25 14.42 2.91 8.52
N ASN A 26 15.63 3.15 7.98
CA ASN A 26 16.78 3.60 8.76
C ASN A 26 16.90 5.13 8.93
N GLY A 27 15.94 5.91 8.40
CA GLY A 27 15.92 7.36 8.49
C GLY A 27 16.98 8.12 7.66
N LYS A 28 17.75 7.42 6.81
CA LYS A 28 18.86 8.03 6.04
C LYS A 28 18.45 8.62 4.70
N TYR A 29 17.29 8.22 4.18
CA TYR A 29 16.80 8.62 2.88
C TYR A 29 15.34 9.07 2.98
N ILE A 30 14.97 10.04 2.16
CA ILE A 30 13.57 10.42 1.93
C ILE A 30 13.37 10.40 0.42
N VAL A 31 12.36 9.68 -0.06
CA VAL A 31 11.96 9.68 -1.48
C VAL A 31 10.63 10.40 -1.62
N TYR A 32 10.50 11.16 -2.68
CA TYR A 32 9.30 11.89 -3.07
C TYR A 32 9.28 12.14 -4.57
N ALA A 33 8.11 12.48 -5.09
CA ALA A 33 7.94 12.93 -6.47
C ALA A 33 7.81 14.45 -6.55
N LYS A 34 8.22 15.03 -7.68
CA LYS A 34 8.03 16.44 -8.02
C LYS A 34 7.01 16.60 -9.15
N ALA A 35 6.70 17.86 -9.48
CA ALA A 35 5.75 18.23 -10.53
C ALA A 35 6.14 17.73 -11.93
N ASP A 36 7.37 17.32 -12.13
CA ASP A 36 7.87 16.71 -13.37
C ASP A 36 7.62 15.19 -13.45
N ASN A 37 6.85 14.61 -12.51
CA ASN A 37 6.53 13.18 -12.40
C ASN A 37 7.75 12.26 -12.22
N ASN A 38 8.90 12.81 -11.80
CA ASN A 38 10.09 12.04 -11.46
C ASN A 38 10.21 11.81 -9.95
N LEU A 39 10.85 10.69 -9.60
CA LEU A 39 11.25 10.38 -8.23
C LEU A 39 12.61 10.96 -7.90
N TYR A 40 12.71 11.48 -6.70
CA TYR A 40 13.92 12.05 -6.13
C TYR A 40 14.22 11.42 -4.79
N ILE A 41 15.51 11.22 -4.49
CA ILE A 41 15.99 10.74 -3.21
C ILE A 41 16.80 11.83 -2.52
N TYR A 42 16.37 12.21 -1.32
CA TYR A 42 17.12 13.11 -0.44
C TYR A 42 17.92 12.29 0.57
N LYS A 43 19.22 12.55 0.65
CA LYS A 43 20.16 11.91 1.58
C LYS A 43 20.29 12.77 2.83
N VAL A 44 19.70 12.32 3.93
CA VAL A 44 19.58 13.10 5.17
C VAL A 44 20.93 13.52 5.74
N ASP A 45 21.89 12.59 5.81
CA ASP A 45 23.22 12.82 6.37
C ASP A 45 24.06 13.82 5.53
N PHE A 46 23.84 13.84 4.24
CA PHE A 46 24.60 14.67 3.29
C PHE A 46 23.87 15.95 2.86
N LYS A 47 22.60 16.09 3.24
CA LYS A 47 21.71 17.20 2.82
C LYS A 47 21.71 17.41 1.30
N THR A 48 21.70 16.32 0.53
CA THR A 48 21.75 16.36 -0.92
C THR A 48 20.59 15.59 -1.54
N GLU A 49 20.07 16.14 -2.62
CA GLU A 49 19.02 15.53 -3.44
C GLU A 49 19.61 14.99 -4.73
N VAL A 50 19.10 13.86 -5.20
CA VAL A 50 19.45 13.25 -6.49
C VAL A 50 18.18 12.72 -7.15
N ALA A 51 18.04 12.94 -8.46
CA ALA A 51 16.97 12.30 -9.24
C ALA A 51 17.19 10.77 -9.32
N ILE A 52 16.15 10.00 -9.04
CA ILE A 52 16.12 8.55 -9.29
C ILE A 52 15.75 8.30 -10.74
N THR A 53 14.72 9.00 -11.24
CA THR A 53 14.25 8.92 -12.62
C THR A 53 14.42 10.27 -13.31
N THR A 54 14.59 10.26 -14.64
CA THR A 54 14.80 11.48 -15.45
C THR A 54 14.06 11.38 -16.79
N ASP A 55 13.22 10.38 -16.95
CA ASP A 55 12.56 10.01 -18.21
C ASP A 55 11.05 10.24 -18.20
N SER A 56 10.55 10.88 -17.16
CA SER A 56 9.15 11.28 -17.11
C SER A 56 8.86 12.44 -18.07
N ASN A 57 7.63 12.48 -18.46
CA ASN A 57 7.03 13.59 -19.19
C ASN A 57 5.56 13.72 -18.75
N THR A 58 4.74 14.44 -19.47
CA THR A 58 3.32 14.60 -19.16
C THR A 58 2.51 13.29 -19.23
N GLU A 59 3.08 12.21 -19.75
CA GLU A 59 2.40 10.93 -20.00
C GLU A 59 3.05 9.76 -19.23
N ILE A 60 4.20 10.00 -18.59
CA ILE A 60 4.93 8.98 -17.82
C ILE A 60 5.06 9.41 -16.37
N PHE A 61 4.54 8.58 -15.48
CA PHE A 61 4.52 8.78 -14.04
C PHE A 61 5.40 7.74 -13.37
N ASN A 62 6.37 8.18 -12.59
CA ASN A 62 7.27 7.29 -11.86
C ASN A 62 6.93 7.31 -10.36
N GLY A 63 6.42 6.19 -9.83
CA GLY A 63 6.12 6.01 -8.42
C GLY A 63 4.93 6.81 -7.89
N ILE A 64 4.20 7.50 -8.75
CA ILE A 64 2.98 8.23 -8.41
C ILE A 64 1.84 7.80 -9.31
N SER A 65 0.61 8.05 -8.87
CA SER A 65 -0.60 7.70 -9.57
C SER A 65 -0.91 8.65 -10.72
N ASP A 66 -1.47 8.12 -11.79
CA ASP A 66 -2.28 8.84 -12.74
C ASP A 66 -3.69 9.10 -12.15
N TRP A 67 -4.56 9.75 -12.93
CA TRP A 67 -5.93 10.03 -12.50
C TRP A 67 -6.69 8.75 -12.14
N LEU A 68 -6.57 7.68 -12.94
CA LEU A 68 -7.29 6.43 -12.73
C LEU A 68 -6.87 5.75 -11.42
N TYR A 69 -5.59 5.65 -11.14
CA TYR A 69 -5.10 5.02 -9.91
C TYR A 69 -5.46 5.83 -8.67
N GLU A 70 -5.49 7.15 -8.77
CA GLU A 70 -5.90 8.01 -7.65
C GLU A 70 -7.39 7.86 -7.34
N GLU A 71 -8.26 7.91 -8.36
CA GLU A 71 -9.71 7.87 -8.20
C GLU A 71 -10.26 6.46 -7.93
N GLU A 72 -9.79 5.44 -8.69
CA GLU A 72 -10.35 4.10 -8.63
C GLU A 72 -9.68 3.21 -7.58
N PHE A 73 -8.38 3.34 -7.39
CA PHE A 73 -7.63 2.52 -6.43
C PHE A 73 -7.28 3.25 -5.13
N GLY A 74 -7.66 4.52 -4.99
CA GLY A 74 -7.44 5.31 -3.78
C GLY A 74 -5.97 5.39 -3.37
N THR A 75 -5.04 5.37 -4.34
CA THR A 75 -3.61 5.40 -4.08
C THR A 75 -2.94 6.55 -4.79
N THR A 76 -2.04 7.24 -4.09
CA THR A 76 -1.20 8.30 -4.66
C THR A 76 0.26 7.87 -4.72
N CYS A 77 0.71 7.08 -3.74
CA CYS A 77 2.07 6.62 -3.59
C CYS A 77 2.25 5.20 -4.12
N LEU A 78 3.02 5.05 -5.17
CA LEU A 78 3.30 3.78 -5.84
C LEU A 78 4.79 3.40 -5.74
N PHE A 79 5.44 3.69 -4.61
CA PHE A 79 6.81 3.27 -4.33
C PHE A 79 7.00 2.83 -2.88
N ALA A 80 7.98 1.96 -2.64
CA ALA A 80 8.28 1.42 -1.32
C ALA A 80 9.76 1.09 -1.16
N PHE A 81 10.36 1.45 -0.01
CA PHE A 81 11.71 1.02 0.36
C PHE A 81 11.76 -0.46 0.75
N SER A 82 12.82 -1.16 0.37
CA SER A 82 13.13 -2.47 0.92
C SER A 82 13.48 -2.36 2.42
N PRO A 83 13.15 -3.40 3.23
CA PRO A 83 13.42 -3.37 4.67
C PRO A 83 14.90 -3.22 5.02
N ASP A 84 15.81 -3.64 4.13
CA ASP A 84 17.27 -3.48 4.30
C ASP A 84 17.80 -2.12 3.84
N ASN A 85 16.93 -1.24 3.34
CA ASN A 85 17.24 0.11 2.85
C ASN A 85 18.19 0.15 1.64
N LYS A 86 18.33 -0.95 0.89
CA LYS A 86 19.21 -1.00 -0.27
C LYS A 86 18.51 -0.71 -1.58
N GLN A 87 17.20 -0.89 -1.62
CA GLN A 87 16.41 -0.78 -2.83
C GLN A 87 15.14 0.04 -2.61
N LEU A 88 14.66 0.64 -3.70
CA LEU A 88 13.35 1.27 -3.80
C LEU A 88 12.60 0.63 -4.97
N ALA A 89 11.47 0.00 -4.71
CA ALA A 89 10.57 -0.43 -5.76
C ALA A 89 9.58 0.69 -6.10
N PHE A 90 9.20 0.80 -7.35
CA PHE A 90 8.16 1.74 -7.80
C PHE A 90 7.41 1.22 -9.02
N VAL A 91 6.15 1.62 -9.13
CA VAL A 91 5.35 1.41 -10.35
C VAL A 91 5.58 2.60 -11.27
N ARG A 92 5.76 2.30 -12.55
CA ARG A 92 5.81 3.27 -13.63
C ARG A 92 4.57 3.12 -14.48
N LEU A 93 3.81 4.19 -14.62
CA LEU A 93 2.63 4.26 -15.47
C LEU A 93 2.96 5.02 -16.75
N ASN A 94 2.47 4.51 -17.87
CA ASN A 94 2.60 5.15 -19.18
C ASN A 94 1.21 5.36 -19.80
N GLU A 95 0.80 6.62 -19.89
CA GLU A 95 -0.48 7.07 -20.44
C GLU A 95 -0.42 7.43 -21.94
N THR A 96 0.66 7.17 -22.65
CA THR A 96 0.82 7.60 -24.05
C THR A 96 -0.37 7.22 -24.92
N ASP A 97 -0.91 6.00 -24.72
CA ASP A 97 -2.04 5.46 -25.49
C ASP A 97 -3.41 5.75 -24.86
N VAL A 98 -3.46 6.46 -23.73
CA VAL A 98 -4.72 6.80 -23.05
C VAL A 98 -5.38 7.97 -23.78
N PRO A 99 -6.67 7.87 -24.16
CA PRO A 99 -7.39 8.95 -24.81
C PRO A 99 -7.48 10.20 -23.94
N THR A 100 -7.49 11.35 -24.59
CA THR A 100 -7.60 12.65 -23.92
C THR A 100 -9.06 13.13 -23.91
N PHE A 101 -9.58 13.42 -22.73
CA PHE A 101 -10.83 14.12 -22.53
C PHE A 101 -10.58 15.62 -22.39
N GLN A 102 -11.41 16.45 -23.03
CA GLN A 102 -11.31 17.90 -22.99
C GLN A 102 -12.61 18.54 -22.53
N TRP A 103 -12.50 19.58 -21.73
CA TRP A 103 -13.63 20.40 -21.31
C TRP A 103 -13.25 21.89 -21.25
N GLN A 104 -14.24 22.74 -21.20
CA GLN A 104 -14.09 24.19 -21.16
C GLN A 104 -14.67 24.74 -19.86
N THR A 105 -13.97 25.70 -19.25
CA THR A 105 -14.49 26.50 -18.15
C THR A 105 -14.59 27.96 -18.57
N PHE A 106 -15.69 28.60 -18.17
CA PHE A 106 -16.05 29.98 -18.56
C PHE A 106 -15.89 30.96 -17.42
N LEU A 107 -15.47 30.53 -16.23
CA LEU A 107 -15.25 31.37 -15.07
C LEU A 107 -13.79 31.81 -15.07
N GLY A 108 -13.51 33.02 -15.49
CA GLY A 108 -12.18 33.59 -15.70
C GLY A 108 -11.18 33.34 -14.59
N GLY A 109 -10.32 32.34 -14.79
CA GLY A 109 -9.21 31.96 -13.91
C GLY A 109 -9.62 31.16 -12.67
N GLU A 110 -8.66 30.43 -12.10
CA GLU A 110 -8.83 29.55 -10.91
C GLU A 110 -9.34 30.27 -9.65
N SER A 111 -9.39 31.59 -9.62
CA SER A 111 -9.83 32.39 -8.48
C SER A 111 -11.21 33.04 -8.65
N GLY A 112 -11.97 32.70 -9.69
CA GLY A 112 -13.31 33.28 -9.92
C GLY A 112 -13.30 34.81 -10.16
N ASN A 113 -12.15 35.36 -10.47
CA ASN A 113 -11.98 36.79 -10.68
C ASN A 113 -12.33 37.16 -12.13
N MET A 114 -13.53 37.66 -12.37
CA MET A 114 -14.04 38.07 -13.69
C MET A 114 -13.22 39.19 -14.36
N LYS A 115 -12.15 39.67 -13.72
CA LYS A 115 -11.25 40.70 -14.23
C LYS A 115 -9.97 40.13 -14.90
N SER A 116 -9.85 38.81 -15.08
CA SER A 116 -8.74 38.26 -15.87
C SER A 116 -8.92 38.63 -17.33
N GLU A 117 -7.81 38.89 -18.06
CA GLU A 117 -7.82 39.22 -19.48
C GLU A 117 -8.56 38.19 -20.36
N ASN A 118 -8.75 36.97 -19.86
CA ASN A 118 -9.45 35.84 -20.52
C ASN A 118 -10.91 35.63 -20.04
N GLY A 119 -11.49 36.54 -19.26
CA GLY A 119 -12.83 36.37 -18.68
C GLY A 119 -13.98 36.23 -19.68
N LEU A 120 -13.77 36.58 -20.94
CA LEU A 120 -14.74 36.46 -22.04
C LEU A 120 -14.62 35.19 -22.85
N TYR A 121 -13.50 34.47 -22.73
CA TYR A 121 -13.23 33.26 -23.47
C TYR A 121 -13.06 32.07 -22.55
N PRO A 122 -13.47 30.86 -22.98
CA PRO A 122 -13.28 29.66 -22.17
C PRO A 122 -11.79 29.28 -22.04
N THR A 123 -11.44 28.76 -20.88
CA THR A 123 -10.17 28.04 -20.72
C THR A 123 -10.39 26.57 -21.09
N LEU A 124 -9.58 26.06 -22.01
CA LEU A 124 -9.61 24.65 -22.40
C LEU A 124 -8.73 23.85 -21.41
N HIS A 125 -9.33 22.84 -20.82
CA HIS A 125 -8.64 21.86 -19.99
C HIS A 125 -8.59 20.51 -20.72
N SER A 126 -7.55 19.74 -20.46
CA SER A 126 -7.40 18.38 -21.00
C SER A 126 -6.86 17.44 -19.92
N LEU A 127 -7.34 16.20 -19.95
CA LEU A 127 -6.92 15.14 -19.04
C LEU A 127 -6.87 13.83 -19.82
N ARG A 128 -5.86 12.99 -19.58
CA ARG A 128 -5.85 11.61 -20.01
C ARG A 128 -6.91 10.86 -19.22
N TYR A 129 -7.95 10.40 -19.88
CA TYR A 129 -9.14 9.85 -19.24
C TYR A 129 -9.69 8.68 -20.08
N PRO A 130 -9.43 7.44 -19.67
CA PRO A 130 -9.93 6.27 -20.38
C PRO A 130 -11.40 6.07 -20.07
N LYS A 131 -12.29 6.20 -21.05
CA LYS A 131 -13.68 5.80 -20.90
C LYS A 131 -13.80 4.28 -20.93
N ALA A 132 -14.97 3.77 -20.52
CA ALA A 132 -15.24 2.33 -20.55
C ALA A 132 -14.92 1.71 -21.92
N GLY A 133 -14.09 0.68 -21.94
CA GLY A 133 -13.65 0.00 -23.16
C GLY A 133 -12.42 0.59 -23.84
N GLU A 134 -11.97 1.78 -23.46
CA GLU A 134 -10.77 2.42 -24.04
C GLU A 134 -9.47 1.91 -23.37
N GLN A 135 -8.33 2.29 -23.94
CA GLN A 135 -7.01 1.88 -23.47
C GLN A 135 -6.67 2.59 -22.15
N ASN A 136 -6.26 1.82 -21.14
CA ASN A 136 -5.71 2.32 -19.90
C ASN A 136 -4.21 2.54 -20.00
N ALA A 137 -3.64 3.25 -19.01
CA ALA A 137 -2.19 3.32 -18.84
C ALA A 137 -1.58 1.93 -18.68
N SER A 138 -0.44 1.70 -19.29
CA SER A 138 0.35 0.49 -19.06
C SER A 138 1.20 0.65 -17.80
N ALA A 139 1.23 -0.40 -16.96
CA ALA A 139 1.99 -0.43 -15.73
C ALA A 139 3.23 -1.32 -15.86
N SER A 140 4.36 -0.85 -15.39
CA SER A 140 5.57 -1.65 -15.19
C SER A 140 6.08 -1.46 -13.76
N VAL A 141 6.74 -2.49 -13.22
CA VAL A 141 7.33 -2.44 -11.89
C VAL A 141 8.84 -2.35 -12.00
N CYS A 142 9.40 -1.33 -11.37
CA CYS A 142 10.83 -1.05 -11.41
C CYS A 142 11.45 -1.14 -10.01
N VAL A 143 12.72 -1.48 -9.94
CA VAL A 143 13.51 -1.46 -8.70
C VAL A 143 14.78 -0.67 -8.91
N TYR A 144 14.96 0.35 -8.11
CA TYR A 144 16.16 1.18 -8.04
C TYR A 144 17.09 0.67 -6.96
N ASP A 145 18.34 0.37 -7.32
CA ASP A 145 19.41 0.06 -6.37
C ASP A 145 20.05 1.37 -5.89
N ILE A 146 19.97 1.64 -4.59
CA ILE A 146 20.42 2.92 -4.00
C ILE A 146 21.95 3.06 -4.05
N HIS A 147 22.68 1.96 -3.94
CA HIS A 147 24.13 1.98 -3.98
C HIS A 147 24.67 2.11 -5.40
N TYR A 148 24.20 1.24 -6.30
CA TYR A 148 24.66 1.21 -7.70
C TYR A 148 23.99 2.28 -8.58
N LYS A 149 22.90 2.90 -8.11
CA LYS A 149 22.10 3.89 -8.84
C LYS A 149 21.60 3.37 -10.18
N THR A 150 21.18 2.13 -10.21
CA THR A 150 20.65 1.45 -11.40
C THR A 150 19.20 1.10 -11.22
N ILE A 151 18.41 1.21 -12.28
CA ILE A 151 17.01 0.79 -12.32
C ILE A 151 16.91 -0.51 -13.11
N ARG A 152 16.14 -1.47 -12.61
CA ARG A 152 15.80 -2.72 -13.29
C ARG A 152 14.30 -2.86 -13.35
N THR A 153 13.78 -3.27 -14.50
CA THR A 153 12.35 -3.59 -14.66
C THR A 153 12.10 -5.04 -14.30
N MET A 154 11.09 -5.29 -13.47
CA MET A 154 10.67 -6.63 -13.09
C MET A 154 9.95 -7.31 -14.25
N GLN A 155 10.21 -8.60 -14.43
CA GLN A 155 9.59 -9.43 -15.47
C GLN A 155 8.28 -9.98 -14.92
N LEU A 156 7.17 -9.31 -15.24
CA LEU A 156 5.83 -9.82 -14.97
C LEU A 156 5.50 -10.93 -15.97
N PRO A 157 4.64 -11.90 -15.63
CA PRO A 157 4.12 -12.89 -16.59
C PRO A 157 3.45 -12.23 -17.79
N GLU A 158 3.62 -12.82 -18.98
CA GLU A 158 3.22 -12.22 -20.28
C GLU A 158 1.73 -11.90 -20.40
N ASP A 159 0.86 -12.65 -19.71
CA ASP A 159 -0.60 -12.48 -19.79
C ASP A 159 -1.17 -11.41 -18.83
N MET A 160 -0.30 -10.64 -18.17
CA MET A 160 -0.73 -9.69 -17.14
C MET A 160 -0.98 -8.29 -17.72
N ASN A 161 -2.03 -8.16 -18.52
CA ASN A 161 -2.64 -6.88 -18.87
C ASN A 161 -3.62 -6.48 -17.77
N GLY A 162 -3.43 -5.30 -17.15
CA GLY A 162 -4.29 -4.84 -16.08
C GLY A 162 -3.62 -3.78 -15.23
N TYR A 163 -3.81 -3.87 -13.92
CA TYR A 163 -3.39 -2.84 -12.99
C TYR A 163 -2.41 -3.40 -11.96
N VAL A 164 -1.53 -2.53 -11.46
CA VAL A 164 -0.61 -2.81 -10.33
C VAL A 164 -0.87 -1.78 -9.23
N PRO A 165 -1.99 -1.86 -8.49
CA PRO A 165 -2.36 -0.83 -7.53
C PRO A 165 -1.56 -0.85 -6.24
N ARG A 166 -0.88 -1.96 -5.91
CA ARG A 166 -0.10 -2.08 -4.67
C ARG A 166 1.21 -2.82 -4.92
N ILE A 167 2.28 -2.33 -4.30
CA ILE A 167 3.56 -3.03 -4.17
C ILE A 167 4.02 -2.97 -2.71
N ARG A 168 4.64 -4.03 -2.23
CA ARG A 168 5.19 -4.14 -0.87
C ARG A 168 6.43 -5.00 -0.86
N TRP A 169 7.11 -5.05 0.28
CA TRP A 169 8.22 -5.95 0.52
C TRP A 169 7.84 -6.98 1.58
N THR A 170 8.35 -8.20 1.44
CA THR A 170 8.32 -9.17 2.55
C THR A 170 9.22 -8.70 3.68
N GLN A 171 9.06 -9.28 4.85
CA GLN A 171 10.04 -9.13 5.92
C GLN A 171 11.41 -9.65 5.46
N LEU A 172 12.48 -9.19 6.13
CA LEU A 172 13.81 -9.76 5.90
C LEU A 172 13.81 -11.22 6.32
N SER A 173 14.30 -12.08 5.42
CA SER A 173 14.48 -13.49 5.72
C SER A 173 15.47 -13.68 6.87
N GLN A 174 15.23 -14.70 7.71
CA GLN A 174 16.22 -15.11 8.69
C GLN A 174 17.32 -15.92 7.97
N PRO A 175 18.61 -15.54 8.13
CA PRO A 175 19.69 -16.30 7.51
C PRO A 175 19.69 -17.75 8.01
N THR A 176 19.75 -18.70 7.09
CA THR A 176 19.85 -20.14 7.41
C THR A 176 21.30 -20.60 7.54
N LYS A 177 22.23 -19.82 6.97
CA LYS A 177 23.68 -20.07 7.01
C LYS A 177 24.40 -18.86 7.55
N LYS A 178 25.57 -19.09 8.17
CA LYS A 178 26.36 -18.06 8.86
C LYS A 178 26.75 -16.87 7.97
N ASP A 179 26.97 -17.08 6.70
CA ASP A 179 27.40 -16.07 5.71
C ASP A 179 26.26 -15.58 4.77
N GLU A 180 25.04 -16.05 5.01
CA GLU A 180 23.89 -15.65 4.22
C GLU A 180 23.40 -14.27 4.67
N GLN A 181 23.24 -13.37 3.70
CA GLN A 181 22.66 -12.05 3.97
C GLN A 181 21.12 -12.16 3.95
N PRO A 182 20.42 -11.49 4.92
CA PRO A 182 18.98 -11.38 4.87
C PRO A 182 18.53 -10.80 3.53
N THR A 183 17.47 -11.36 2.98
CA THR A 183 16.84 -10.89 1.73
C THR A 183 15.36 -10.64 1.94
N SER A 184 14.76 -9.82 1.11
CA SER A 184 13.33 -9.64 1.00
C SER A 184 12.89 -9.74 -0.45
N ASP A 185 11.71 -10.28 -0.69
CA ASP A 185 11.10 -10.31 -2.00
C ASP A 185 10.20 -9.09 -2.19
N LEU A 186 10.11 -8.61 -3.42
CA LEU A 186 9.10 -7.62 -3.79
C LEU A 186 7.77 -8.32 -4.00
N VAL A 187 6.73 -7.84 -3.35
CA VAL A 187 5.36 -8.32 -3.49
C VAL A 187 4.60 -7.35 -4.37
N ILE A 188 4.00 -7.88 -5.44
CA ILE A 188 3.29 -7.10 -6.45
C ILE A 188 1.87 -7.61 -6.51
N LEU A 189 0.90 -6.74 -6.27
CA LEU A 189 -0.51 -7.04 -6.49
C LEU A 189 -0.88 -6.62 -7.90
N HIS A 190 -1.35 -7.57 -8.69
CA HIS A 190 -1.86 -7.37 -10.03
C HIS A 190 -3.36 -7.67 -10.08
N LEU A 191 -4.12 -6.83 -10.79
CA LEU A 191 -5.52 -7.06 -11.12
C LEU A 191 -5.67 -7.15 -12.63
N ASN A 192 -6.47 -8.09 -13.10
CA ASN A 192 -6.89 -8.07 -14.50
C ASN A 192 -7.81 -6.87 -14.75
N ARG A 193 -8.05 -6.53 -16.02
CA ARG A 193 -8.85 -5.36 -16.39
C ARG A 193 -10.28 -5.40 -15.83
N ASP A 194 -10.91 -6.57 -15.79
CA ASP A 194 -12.26 -6.76 -15.25
C ASP A 194 -12.29 -6.76 -13.71
N GLN A 195 -11.13 -6.69 -13.04
CA GLN A 195 -10.96 -6.71 -11.59
C GLN A 195 -11.63 -7.92 -10.89
N ASN A 196 -11.91 -8.96 -11.63
CA ASN A 196 -12.47 -10.20 -11.12
C ASN A 196 -11.42 -11.27 -10.84
N ARG A 197 -10.13 -10.95 -11.11
CA ARG A 197 -8.97 -11.77 -10.76
C ARG A 197 -7.86 -10.90 -10.19
N MET A 198 -7.37 -11.31 -9.03
CA MET A 198 -6.21 -10.75 -8.34
C MET A 198 -5.09 -11.79 -8.29
N ASP A 199 -3.92 -11.43 -8.80
CA ASP A 199 -2.71 -12.22 -8.68
C ASP A 199 -1.71 -11.46 -7.82
N VAL A 200 -1.22 -12.10 -6.76
CA VAL A 200 -0.12 -11.57 -5.95
C VAL A 200 1.14 -12.32 -6.33
N LEU A 201 2.15 -11.58 -6.79
CA LEU A 201 3.43 -12.11 -7.22
C LEU A 201 4.52 -11.84 -6.18
N LYS A 202 5.49 -12.72 -6.11
CA LYS A 202 6.77 -12.48 -5.44
C LYS A 202 7.87 -12.32 -6.49
N GLY A 203 8.56 -11.19 -6.44
CA GLY A 203 9.63 -10.85 -7.36
C GLY A 203 10.99 -10.79 -6.65
N ASN A 204 12.00 -11.41 -7.25
CA ASN A 204 13.37 -11.29 -6.78
C ASN A 204 14.05 -10.13 -7.52
N PRO A 205 14.41 -9.02 -6.84
CA PRO A 205 15.00 -7.86 -7.51
C PRO A 205 16.36 -8.10 -8.18
N LYS A 206 17.08 -9.14 -7.77
CA LYS A 206 18.38 -9.48 -8.37
C LYS A 206 18.23 -10.16 -9.73
N SER A 207 17.32 -11.14 -9.83
CA SER A 207 17.04 -11.84 -11.08
C SER A 207 15.98 -11.12 -11.93
N THR A 208 15.22 -10.20 -11.34
CA THR A 208 14.04 -9.53 -11.91
C THR A 208 12.84 -10.44 -12.17
N VAL A 209 12.95 -11.74 -11.89
CA VAL A 209 11.88 -12.71 -12.16
C VAL A 209 10.80 -12.63 -11.09
N CYS A 210 9.55 -12.65 -11.53
CA CYS A 210 8.36 -12.71 -10.68
C CYS A 210 7.67 -14.06 -10.80
N HIS A 211 7.21 -14.60 -9.66
CA HIS A 211 6.47 -15.86 -9.60
C HIS A 211 5.13 -15.65 -8.92
N PRO A 212 4.05 -16.33 -9.37
CA PRO A 212 2.77 -16.32 -8.68
C PRO A 212 2.94 -16.84 -7.24
N PHE A 213 2.31 -16.13 -6.29
CA PHE A 213 2.28 -16.49 -4.88
C PHE A 213 0.87 -16.82 -4.42
N TYR A 214 -0.10 -16.01 -4.85
CA TYR A 214 -1.50 -16.17 -4.52
C TYR A 214 -2.37 -15.71 -5.69
N THR A 215 -3.48 -16.40 -5.90
CA THR A 215 -4.49 -16.00 -6.89
C THR A 215 -5.87 -16.09 -6.25
N GLU A 216 -6.67 -15.04 -6.44
CA GLU A 216 -8.10 -15.03 -6.11
C GLU A 216 -8.90 -14.63 -7.34
N GLN A 217 -10.00 -15.33 -7.60
CA GLN A 217 -10.86 -15.07 -8.74
C GLN A 217 -12.32 -15.21 -8.35
N SER A 218 -13.14 -14.26 -8.77
CA SER A 218 -14.60 -14.32 -8.66
C SER A 218 -15.23 -14.44 -10.03
N LYS A 219 -16.29 -15.25 -10.12
CA LYS A 219 -17.10 -15.38 -11.34
C LYS A 219 -18.32 -14.45 -11.35
N LYS A 220 -18.62 -13.78 -10.23
CA LYS A 220 -19.86 -13.03 -10.03
C LYS A 220 -19.66 -11.53 -9.83
N TYR A 221 -18.53 -11.14 -9.26
CA TYR A 221 -18.24 -9.76 -8.86
C TYR A 221 -16.72 -9.49 -8.91
N PHE A 222 -16.29 -8.28 -8.67
CA PHE A 222 -14.87 -7.95 -8.57
C PHE A 222 -14.26 -8.51 -7.27
N VAL A 223 -12.96 -8.76 -7.28
CA VAL A 223 -12.21 -9.18 -6.09
C VAL A 223 -11.92 -7.96 -5.23
N ASN A 224 -12.13 -8.06 -3.93
CA ASN A 224 -11.85 -6.99 -2.98
C ASN A 224 -10.33 -6.90 -2.71
N TYR A 225 -9.62 -6.17 -3.58
CA TYR A 225 -8.16 -6.01 -3.52
C TYR A 225 -7.70 -5.16 -2.33
N ASP A 226 -8.56 -4.32 -1.74
CA ASP A 226 -8.21 -3.50 -0.57
C ASP A 226 -7.91 -4.35 0.66
N LEU A 227 -8.41 -5.58 0.70
CA LEU A 227 -8.07 -6.54 1.75
C LEU A 227 -6.57 -6.89 1.77
N PHE A 228 -5.87 -6.71 0.65
CA PHE A 228 -4.41 -6.85 0.60
C PHE A 228 -3.69 -5.89 1.56
N ASP A 229 -4.27 -4.74 1.84
CA ASP A 229 -3.72 -3.77 2.79
C ASP A 229 -3.73 -4.27 4.23
N GLN A 230 -4.53 -5.29 4.53
CA GLN A 230 -4.59 -5.97 5.81
C GLN A 230 -3.72 -7.23 5.90
N TRP A 231 -3.08 -7.65 4.79
CA TRP A 231 -2.18 -8.80 4.82
C TRP A 231 -0.97 -8.52 5.69
N GLN A 232 -0.55 -9.54 6.44
CA GLN A 232 0.59 -9.42 7.34
C GLN A 232 1.64 -10.49 7.07
N TRP A 233 2.83 -10.05 6.70
CA TRP A 233 4.01 -10.91 6.54
C TRP A 233 4.66 -11.15 7.91
N LEU A 234 4.89 -12.40 8.25
CA LEU A 234 5.54 -12.82 9.49
C LEU A 234 7.06 -12.93 9.31
N SER A 235 7.80 -12.98 10.41
CA SER A 235 9.27 -13.03 10.38
C SER A 235 9.83 -14.29 9.72
N ASP A 236 9.05 -15.38 9.66
CA ASP A 236 9.38 -16.62 8.96
C ASP A 236 8.85 -16.66 7.51
N ASN A 237 8.43 -15.52 6.98
CA ASN A 237 7.86 -15.34 5.64
C ASN A 237 6.52 -16.04 5.39
N ARG A 238 5.86 -16.60 6.40
CA ARG A 238 4.44 -16.91 6.31
C ARG A 238 3.65 -15.61 6.19
N VAL A 239 2.44 -15.71 5.69
CA VAL A 239 1.57 -14.53 5.56
C VAL A 239 0.16 -14.82 6.05
N VAL A 240 -0.42 -13.87 6.76
CA VAL A 240 -1.85 -13.80 7.01
C VAL A 240 -2.49 -13.14 5.80
N VAL A 241 -3.29 -13.89 5.08
CA VAL A 241 -4.08 -13.43 3.92
C VAL A 241 -5.49 -13.15 4.41
N VAL A 242 -6.03 -11.98 4.08
CA VAL A 242 -7.43 -11.62 4.31
C VAL A 242 -8.16 -11.73 2.98
N SER A 243 -9.25 -12.47 2.94
CA SER A 243 -9.96 -12.79 1.69
C SER A 243 -11.43 -13.12 1.96
N GLU A 244 -12.28 -12.81 0.97
CA GLU A 244 -13.71 -13.13 0.95
C GLU A 244 -14.03 -14.46 0.24
N LYS A 245 -13.03 -15.24 -0.15
CA LYS A 245 -13.18 -16.48 -0.94
C LYS A 245 -14.07 -17.53 -0.29
N GLY A 246 -14.23 -17.48 1.03
CA GLY A 246 -15.09 -18.38 1.81
C GLY A 246 -16.52 -17.87 2.01
N GLY A 247 -16.89 -16.72 1.45
CA GLY A 247 -18.22 -16.09 1.58
C GLY A 247 -18.32 -15.03 2.67
N TYR A 248 -17.36 -14.99 3.59
CA TYR A 248 -17.13 -13.94 4.59
C TYR A 248 -15.70 -13.45 4.48
N THR A 249 -15.43 -12.23 4.91
CA THR A 249 -14.06 -11.73 5.06
C THR A 249 -13.39 -12.48 6.20
N GLN A 250 -12.41 -13.33 5.88
CA GLN A 250 -11.74 -14.21 6.82
C GLN A 250 -10.21 -14.10 6.70
N ALA A 251 -9.52 -14.47 7.78
CA ALA A 251 -8.06 -14.55 7.79
C ALA A 251 -7.60 -15.99 7.60
N TYR A 252 -6.64 -16.16 6.70
CA TYR A 252 -6.01 -17.43 6.34
C TYR A 252 -4.51 -17.36 6.56
N LEU A 253 -3.90 -18.41 7.08
CA LEU A 253 -2.44 -18.51 7.17
C LEU A 253 -1.90 -19.26 5.97
N TYR A 254 -0.95 -18.65 5.28
CA TYR A 254 -0.24 -19.21 4.14
C TYR A 254 1.25 -19.42 4.45
N SER A 255 1.84 -20.44 3.85
CA SER A 255 3.29 -20.65 3.90
C SER A 255 4.05 -19.58 3.09
N SER A 256 5.37 -19.55 3.24
CA SER A 256 6.26 -18.68 2.42
C SER A 256 6.21 -18.99 0.92
N GLN A 257 5.69 -20.16 0.53
CA GLN A 257 5.50 -20.60 -0.86
C GLN A 257 4.09 -20.35 -1.40
N GLY A 258 3.19 -19.69 -0.65
CA GLY A 258 1.82 -19.42 -1.10
C GLY A 258 0.87 -20.62 -0.95
N ILE A 259 1.20 -21.59 -0.10
CA ILE A 259 0.32 -22.74 0.18
C ILE A 259 -0.51 -22.42 1.42
N GLU A 260 -1.83 -22.53 1.31
CA GLU A 260 -2.73 -22.37 2.44
C GLU A 260 -2.45 -23.44 3.48
N GLN A 261 -2.24 -23.02 4.72
CA GLN A 261 -1.97 -23.90 5.85
C GLN A 261 -3.19 -24.04 6.76
N ARG A 262 -3.93 -22.94 6.94
CA ARG A 262 -5.00 -22.89 7.90
C ARG A 262 -5.94 -21.70 7.72
N LEU A 263 -7.26 -21.92 7.89
CA LEU A 263 -8.23 -20.88 8.18
C LEU A 263 -8.08 -20.47 9.65
N LEU A 264 -7.80 -19.20 9.91
CA LEU A 264 -7.60 -18.67 11.27
C LEU A 264 -8.94 -18.30 11.92
N THR A 265 -9.82 -17.68 11.16
CA THR A 265 -11.14 -17.23 11.63
C THR A 265 -12.21 -17.98 10.86
N SER A 266 -13.08 -18.72 11.55
CA SER A 266 -14.05 -19.64 10.92
C SER A 266 -15.51 -19.34 11.30
N GLU A 267 -15.76 -18.15 11.86
CA GLU A 267 -17.11 -17.77 12.26
C GLU A 267 -17.88 -17.19 11.06
N GLU A 268 -19.19 -17.35 11.03
CA GLU A 268 -20.08 -16.80 10.00
C GLU A 268 -20.27 -15.28 10.19
N ARG A 269 -19.17 -14.56 10.19
CA ARG A 269 -19.10 -13.10 10.29
C ARG A 269 -17.82 -12.57 9.68
N ASP A 270 -17.87 -11.33 9.22
CA ASP A 270 -16.72 -10.67 8.65
C ASP A 270 -15.73 -10.21 9.73
N ILE A 271 -14.44 -10.44 9.48
CA ILE A 271 -13.42 -9.62 10.10
C ILE A 271 -13.36 -8.27 9.37
N THR A 272 -13.27 -7.21 10.15
CA THR A 272 -13.28 -5.83 9.61
C THR A 272 -11.91 -5.19 9.63
N GLN A 273 -11.01 -5.67 10.48
CA GLN A 273 -9.64 -5.17 10.57
C GLN A 273 -8.69 -6.22 11.15
N VAL A 274 -7.49 -6.29 10.62
CA VAL A 274 -6.36 -7.01 11.22
C VAL A 274 -5.52 -6.01 12.01
N TYR A 275 -5.32 -6.28 13.29
CA TYR A 275 -4.47 -5.45 14.15
C TYR A 275 -3.02 -5.91 14.17
N GLY A 276 -2.77 -7.22 14.06
CA GLY A 276 -1.44 -7.75 14.00
C GLY A 276 -1.29 -9.15 14.60
N TRP A 277 -0.08 -9.67 14.51
CA TRP A 277 0.32 -10.96 15.07
C TRP A 277 1.48 -10.76 16.03
N ASP A 278 1.28 -11.05 17.31
CA ASP A 278 2.37 -11.18 18.27
C ASP A 278 3.04 -12.54 18.10
N GLU A 279 4.20 -12.58 17.48
CA GLU A 279 4.93 -13.81 17.23
C GLU A 279 5.50 -14.44 18.50
N LYS A 280 5.71 -13.66 19.56
CA LYS A 280 6.22 -14.16 20.85
C LYS A 280 5.19 -15.02 21.56
N THR A 281 3.95 -14.55 21.62
CA THR A 281 2.84 -15.26 22.26
C THR A 281 2.07 -16.14 21.28
N ASN A 282 2.34 -16.04 19.96
CA ASN A 282 1.61 -16.69 18.89
C ASN A 282 0.11 -16.33 18.89
N THR A 283 -0.17 -15.04 19.06
CA THR A 283 -1.53 -14.50 19.16
C THR A 283 -1.81 -13.56 18.00
N PHE A 284 -2.88 -13.82 17.28
CA PHE A 284 -3.41 -13.02 16.19
C PHE A 284 -4.53 -12.13 16.70
N TYR A 285 -4.43 -10.82 16.47
CA TYR A 285 -5.40 -9.82 16.91
C TYR A 285 -6.17 -9.26 15.73
N TYR A 286 -7.49 -9.22 15.85
CA TYR A 286 -8.37 -8.75 14.78
C TYR A 286 -9.65 -8.13 15.34
N GLN A 287 -10.36 -7.38 14.49
CA GLN A 287 -11.70 -6.88 14.75
C GLN A 287 -12.68 -7.68 13.91
N ALA A 288 -13.85 -7.96 14.47
CA ALA A 288 -14.94 -8.58 13.75
C ALA A 288 -16.28 -7.93 14.10
N ALA A 289 -17.26 -8.15 13.21
CA ALA A 289 -18.62 -7.65 13.33
C ALA A 289 -19.57 -8.75 13.82
N PRO A 290 -19.73 -8.98 15.13
CA PRO A 290 -20.68 -9.97 15.64
C PRO A 290 -22.13 -9.62 15.30
N THR A 291 -22.43 -8.33 15.14
CA THR A 291 -23.68 -7.82 14.57
C THR A 291 -23.38 -6.70 13.58
N PRO A 292 -24.31 -6.31 12.71
CA PRO A 292 -24.10 -5.18 11.80
C PRO A 292 -23.77 -3.87 12.52
N MET A 293 -24.22 -3.71 13.76
CA MET A 293 -24.11 -2.49 14.55
C MET A 293 -22.92 -2.46 15.50
N THR A 294 -22.17 -3.56 15.64
CA THR A 294 -21.09 -3.65 16.62
C THR A 294 -19.78 -4.08 15.99
N ARG A 295 -18.67 -3.61 16.55
CA ARG A 295 -17.31 -4.02 16.22
C ARG A 295 -16.56 -4.33 17.49
N HIS A 296 -16.05 -5.57 17.60
CA HIS A 296 -15.29 -6.02 18.76
C HIS A 296 -13.91 -6.52 18.36
N ALA A 297 -12.96 -6.35 19.27
CA ALA A 297 -11.61 -6.88 19.10
C ALA A 297 -11.49 -8.27 19.74
N TYR A 298 -10.73 -9.12 19.06
CA TYR A 298 -10.49 -10.51 19.41
C TYR A 298 -9.00 -10.83 19.41
N ALA A 299 -8.62 -11.75 20.29
CA ALA A 299 -7.31 -12.37 20.33
C ALA A 299 -7.46 -13.89 20.08
N LEU A 300 -6.86 -14.37 18.98
CA LEU A 300 -6.77 -15.81 18.69
C LEU A 300 -5.38 -16.30 19.07
N HIS A 301 -5.29 -17.12 20.11
CA HIS A 301 -4.08 -17.87 20.39
C HIS A 301 -3.96 -19.05 19.41
N VAL A 302 -3.16 -18.90 18.39
CA VAL A 302 -3.15 -19.78 17.20
C VAL A 302 -2.81 -21.23 17.52
N LYS A 303 -1.81 -21.49 18.40
CA LYS A 303 -1.42 -22.86 18.79
C LYS A 303 -2.51 -23.58 19.58
N LYS A 304 -3.20 -22.87 20.47
CA LYS A 304 -4.28 -23.46 21.31
C LYS A 304 -5.63 -23.49 20.62
N ASN A 305 -5.75 -22.80 19.48
CA ASN A 305 -7.03 -22.58 18.78
C ASN A 305 -8.11 -21.97 19.70
N GLN A 306 -7.72 -20.99 20.49
CA GLN A 306 -8.61 -20.36 21.45
C GLN A 306 -8.76 -18.88 21.12
N THR A 307 -10.00 -18.45 20.89
CA THR A 307 -10.36 -17.05 20.67
C THR A 307 -10.92 -16.45 21.95
N THR A 308 -10.49 -15.25 22.27
CA THR A 308 -10.98 -14.45 23.40
C THR A 308 -11.41 -13.09 22.88
N GLN A 309 -12.61 -12.64 23.25
CA GLN A 309 -13.06 -11.27 22.99
C GLN A 309 -12.40 -10.33 24.01
N LEU A 310 -11.75 -9.28 23.51
CA LEU A 310 -11.01 -8.32 24.34
C LEU A 310 -11.87 -7.16 24.85
N THR A 311 -12.88 -6.77 24.06
CA THR A 311 -13.70 -5.58 24.30
C THR A 311 -15.13 -5.96 24.68
N GLN A 312 -15.79 -5.12 25.48
CA GLN A 312 -17.13 -5.37 26.04
C GLN A 312 -18.05 -4.15 25.80
N GLY A 313 -19.35 -4.39 25.75
CA GLY A 313 -20.36 -3.35 25.58
C GLY A 313 -20.91 -3.29 24.14
N GLU A 314 -21.94 -2.48 23.95
CA GLU A 314 -22.54 -2.24 22.63
C GLU A 314 -21.84 -1.07 21.96
N GLY A 315 -21.45 -1.20 20.69
CA GLY A 315 -20.83 -0.13 19.90
C GLY A 315 -19.63 -0.61 19.09
N THR A 316 -18.77 0.34 18.78
CA THR A 316 -17.56 0.11 17.97
C THR A 316 -16.32 0.29 18.82
N HIS A 317 -15.45 -0.68 18.76
CA HIS A 317 -14.12 -0.68 19.37
C HIS A 317 -13.05 -0.77 18.29
N GLU A 318 -12.17 0.23 18.22
CA GLU A 318 -11.01 0.25 17.33
C GLU A 318 -9.74 0.26 18.15
N LEU A 319 -8.90 -0.76 17.99
CA LEU A 319 -7.67 -0.87 18.76
C LEU A 319 -6.46 -0.35 17.97
N ARG A 320 -5.55 0.29 18.70
CA ARG A 320 -4.22 0.66 18.20
C ARG A 320 -3.17 0.09 19.13
N PHE A 321 -2.45 -0.91 18.63
CA PHE A 321 -1.40 -1.58 19.39
C PHE A 321 -0.09 -0.80 19.37
N SER A 322 0.70 -0.93 20.46
CA SER A 322 2.10 -0.55 20.47
C SER A 322 2.91 -1.46 19.53
N GLY A 323 4.06 -0.98 19.04
CA GLY A 323 4.89 -1.76 18.11
C GLY A 323 5.39 -3.09 18.65
N ASP A 324 5.47 -3.25 19.98
CA ASP A 324 5.84 -4.49 20.68
C ASP A 324 4.63 -5.35 21.08
N MET A 325 3.41 -4.94 20.69
CA MET A 325 2.14 -5.59 20.99
C MET A 325 1.82 -5.72 22.49
N SER A 326 2.55 -5.02 23.39
CA SER A 326 2.38 -5.13 24.84
C SER A 326 1.24 -4.29 25.40
N ARG A 327 0.77 -3.30 24.64
CA ARG A 327 -0.30 -2.37 25.00
C ARG A 327 -1.15 -2.04 23.81
N TYR A 328 -2.39 -1.62 24.06
CA TYR A 328 -3.25 -1.03 23.04
C TYR A 328 -4.09 0.11 23.62
N ILE A 329 -4.46 1.04 22.74
CA ILE A 329 -5.47 2.05 23.00
C ILE A 329 -6.76 1.55 22.34
N ASP A 330 -7.83 1.46 23.10
CA ASP A 330 -9.18 1.21 22.61
C ASP A 330 -9.88 2.55 22.39
N CYS A 331 -10.26 2.83 21.15
CA CYS A 331 -11.13 3.93 20.78
C CYS A 331 -12.56 3.36 20.72
N TYR A 332 -13.32 3.59 21.77
CA TYR A 332 -14.71 3.14 21.87
C TYR A 332 -15.69 4.25 21.61
N HIS A 333 -16.74 3.96 20.87
CA HIS A 333 -17.91 4.84 20.72
C HIS A 333 -19.19 4.03 20.45
N SER A 334 -20.34 4.65 20.71
CA SER A 334 -21.66 4.10 20.36
C SER A 334 -22.61 5.23 19.95
N THR A 335 -23.87 4.90 19.68
CA THR A 335 -24.92 5.89 19.37
C THR A 335 -25.17 6.87 20.51
N THR A 336 -24.84 6.49 21.73
CA THR A 336 -25.06 7.29 22.95
C THR A 336 -23.79 7.70 23.69
N VAL A 337 -22.64 7.15 23.28
CA VAL A 337 -21.34 7.42 23.91
C VAL A 337 -20.40 8.03 22.89
N PRO A 338 -19.91 9.27 23.09
CA PRO A 338 -18.86 9.87 22.26
C PRO A 338 -17.57 9.05 22.29
N HIS A 339 -16.66 9.33 21.34
CA HIS A 339 -15.36 8.67 21.31
C HIS A 339 -14.62 8.80 22.65
N THR A 340 -14.30 7.67 23.25
CA THR A 340 -13.49 7.51 24.46
C THR A 340 -12.24 6.73 24.14
N TYR A 341 -11.13 7.08 24.79
CA TYR A 341 -9.83 6.46 24.57
C TYR A 341 -9.31 5.87 25.87
N THR A 342 -9.11 4.57 25.90
CA THR A 342 -8.63 3.86 27.09
C THR A 342 -7.37 3.07 26.76
N LEU A 343 -6.33 3.22 27.55
CA LEU A 343 -5.08 2.48 27.41
C LEU A 343 -5.17 1.18 28.21
N TYR A 344 -4.90 0.06 27.54
CA TYR A 344 -4.84 -1.27 28.15
C TYR A 344 -3.44 -1.89 28.01
N LYS A 345 -3.13 -2.78 28.91
CA LYS A 345 -2.02 -3.73 28.80
C LYS A 345 -2.58 -5.04 28.22
N VAL A 346 -1.85 -5.63 27.28
CA VAL A 346 -2.17 -6.94 26.70
C VAL A 346 -1.95 -8.06 27.69
#